data_efcc838071b0d6daac33b8c4bcfb04fb
#
_entry.id   efcc838071b0d6daac33b8c4bcfb04fb
#
_cell.length_a   1.000
_cell.length_b   1.000
_cell.length_c   1.000
_cell.angle_alpha   90.00
_cell.angle_beta   90.00
_cell.angle_gamma   90.00
#
_symmetry.space_group_name_H-M   'P 1'
#
loop_
_entity.id
_entity.type
_entity.pdbx_description
1 polymer ?
#
loop_
_entity_poly.entity_id
_entity_poly.type
_entity_poly.pdbx_seq_one_letter_code
_entity_poly.pdbx_strand_id
1 'polypeptide(L)'
;MMRSVLVTGASKGIGRAIACQLAADGFTTIVHYHRDAKGAEATLEQIQANGGNGRILSFDISDRDACRTTLEKDIEVHGAYYGIVCNAGIAKDGAFPALDGSDWDSVIHTNLDGFYNVIHPCVMPMIGLRQGGRIITLSSVSGLMGNRGQVNYSAAKAGIIGATKALAIELAKRKITVNCIAPGLIDTDMIQIEEIALKEAMNMIPMKRMGQADEVAGLASYLMSDIAGYVTRQVISINGGML
;
A
#
# COMPACT_ATOMS: atom_id res chain seq x y z
N MET A 1 -18.16 -17.11 3.90
CA MET A 1 -16.83 -17.14 3.27
C MET A 1 -15.93 -16.19 4.04
N MET A 2 -14.68 -16.57 4.29
CA MET A 2 -13.69 -15.62 4.83
C MET A 2 -13.44 -14.51 3.81
N ARG A 3 -13.39 -13.26 4.28
CA ARG A 3 -13.11 -12.10 3.44
C ARG A 3 -11.66 -12.13 3.01
N SER A 4 -11.37 -11.91 1.73
CA SER A 4 -10.00 -11.89 1.20
C SER A 4 -9.49 -10.47 0.97
N VAL A 5 -8.20 -10.24 1.22
CA VAL A 5 -7.55 -8.93 1.07
C VAL A 5 -6.25 -9.06 0.29
N LEU A 6 -6.15 -8.35 -0.82
CA LEU A 6 -4.92 -8.23 -1.59
C LEU A 6 -4.00 -7.17 -0.96
N VAL A 7 -2.75 -7.52 -0.68
CA VAL A 7 -1.71 -6.60 -0.20
C VAL A 7 -0.56 -6.56 -1.20
N THR A 8 -0.41 -5.45 -1.93
CA THR A 8 0.67 -5.33 -2.90
C THR A 8 2.00 -5.01 -2.22
N GLY A 9 3.10 -5.60 -2.72
CA GLY A 9 4.43 -5.42 -2.13
C GLY A 9 4.55 -5.99 -0.71
N ALA A 10 3.95 -7.15 -0.48
CA ALA A 10 3.86 -7.79 0.84
C ALA A 10 5.04 -8.73 1.15
N SER A 11 6.09 -8.75 0.33
CA SER A 11 7.26 -9.60 0.58
C SER A 11 8.15 -9.12 1.73
N LYS A 12 8.05 -7.83 2.12
CA LYS A 12 8.86 -7.24 3.20
C LYS A 12 8.26 -5.94 3.75
N GLY A 13 8.88 -5.39 4.79
CA GLY A 13 8.59 -4.06 5.33
C GLY A 13 7.13 -3.86 5.71
N ILE A 14 6.58 -2.69 5.41
CA ILE A 14 5.20 -2.30 5.73
C ILE A 14 4.19 -3.29 5.13
N GLY A 15 4.38 -3.72 3.87
CA GLY A 15 3.45 -4.63 3.23
C GLY A 15 3.37 -6.00 3.90
N ARG A 16 4.51 -6.55 4.35
CA ARG A 16 4.56 -7.79 5.16
C ARG A 16 3.82 -7.62 6.48
N ALA A 17 4.13 -6.55 7.22
CA ALA A 17 3.48 -6.28 8.50
C ALA A 17 1.95 -6.16 8.35
N ILE A 18 1.48 -5.44 7.32
CA ILE A 18 0.05 -5.34 7.02
C ILE A 18 -0.53 -6.71 6.68
N ALA A 19 0.12 -7.51 5.82
CA ALA A 19 -0.38 -8.82 5.44
C ALA A 19 -0.50 -9.77 6.64
N CYS A 20 0.52 -9.80 7.51
CA CYS A 20 0.50 -10.61 8.73
C CYS A 20 -0.59 -10.15 9.71
N GLN A 21 -0.73 -8.83 9.93
CA GLN A 21 -1.75 -8.28 10.82
C GLN A 21 -3.17 -8.61 10.31
N LEU A 22 -3.45 -8.39 9.03
CA LEU A 22 -4.76 -8.70 8.47
C LEU A 22 -5.09 -10.19 8.49
N ALA A 23 -4.09 -11.07 8.35
CA ALA A 23 -4.27 -12.50 8.52
C ALA A 23 -4.61 -12.86 9.98
N ALA A 24 -3.97 -12.22 10.95
CA ALA A 24 -4.29 -12.36 12.38
C ALA A 24 -5.70 -11.85 12.71
N ASP A 25 -6.18 -10.82 11.99
CA ASP A 25 -7.56 -10.30 12.10
C ASP A 25 -8.61 -11.23 11.45
N GLY A 26 -8.20 -12.37 10.86
CA GLY A 26 -9.08 -13.37 10.27
C GLY A 26 -9.39 -13.19 8.78
N PHE A 27 -8.68 -12.31 8.08
CA PHE A 27 -8.77 -12.22 6.63
C PHE A 27 -7.90 -13.28 5.94
N THR A 28 -8.33 -13.76 4.76
CA THR A 28 -7.42 -14.48 3.87
C THR A 28 -6.58 -13.47 3.12
N THR A 29 -5.26 -13.43 3.36
CA THR A 29 -4.40 -12.42 2.74
C THR A 29 -3.73 -12.93 1.48
N ILE A 30 -3.79 -12.12 0.43
CA ILE A 30 -3.09 -12.35 -0.82
C ILE A 30 -1.77 -11.55 -0.78
N VAL A 31 -0.68 -12.30 -0.58
CA VAL A 31 0.69 -11.76 -0.48
C VAL A 31 1.22 -11.52 -1.89
N HIS A 32 1.12 -10.29 -2.36
CA HIS A 32 1.64 -9.97 -3.69
C HIS A 32 3.10 -9.54 -3.64
N TYR A 33 3.86 -10.01 -4.64
CA TYR A 33 5.22 -9.56 -4.94
C TYR A 33 5.44 -9.43 -6.46
N HIS A 34 6.55 -8.75 -6.85
CA HIS A 34 7.01 -8.74 -8.24
C HIS A 34 8.28 -9.58 -8.41
N ARG A 35 9.35 -9.30 -7.66
CA ARG A 35 10.68 -9.95 -7.84
C ARG A 35 11.14 -10.77 -6.63
N ASP A 36 10.65 -10.45 -5.46
CA ASP A 36 11.10 -11.04 -4.20
C ASP A 36 10.20 -12.22 -3.78
N ALA A 37 10.33 -13.34 -4.50
CA ALA A 37 9.57 -14.55 -4.23
C ALA A 37 9.87 -15.11 -2.83
N LYS A 38 11.15 -15.17 -2.43
CA LYS A 38 11.56 -15.67 -1.11
C LYS A 38 10.97 -14.86 0.04
N GLY A 39 10.94 -13.52 -0.12
CA GLY A 39 10.30 -12.66 0.86
C GLY A 39 8.79 -12.88 0.97
N ALA A 40 8.12 -13.15 -0.15
CA ALA A 40 6.69 -13.46 -0.17
C ALA A 40 6.40 -14.84 0.45
N GLU A 41 7.22 -15.83 0.17
CA GLU A 41 7.15 -17.17 0.80
C GLU A 41 7.33 -17.07 2.33
N ALA A 42 8.36 -16.35 2.79
CA ALA A 42 8.58 -16.11 4.21
C ALA A 42 7.41 -15.37 4.88
N THR A 43 6.77 -14.43 4.18
CA THR A 43 5.57 -13.76 4.68
C THR A 43 4.40 -14.74 4.81
N LEU A 44 4.18 -15.59 3.81
CA LEU A 44 3.12 -16.61 3.86
C LEU A 44 3.37 -17.65 4.96
N GLU A 45 4.61 -18.10 5.13
CA GLU A 45 5.00 -19.01 6.22
C GLU A 45 4.73 -18.40 7.59
N GLN A 46 5.06 -17.12 7.78
CA GLN A 46 4.75 -16.38 9.01
C GLN A 46 3.25 -16.30 9.29
N ILE A 47 2.43 -16.03 8.26
CA ILE A 47 0.97 -16.02 8.35
C ILE A 47 0.47 -17.37 8.80
N GLN A 48 0.92 -18.46 8.16
CA GLN A 48 0.48 -19.83 8.44
C GLN A 48 0.93 -20.30 9.83
N ALA A 49 2.16 -19.99 10.23
CA ALA A 49 2.69 -20.31 11.56
C ALA A 49 1.87 -19.68 12.69
N ASN A 50 1.25 -18.52 12.42
CA ASN A 50 0.36 -17.82 13.35
C ASN A 50 -1.12 -18.22 13.20
N GLY A 51 -1.42 -19.29 12.45
CA GLY A 51 -2.79 -19.81 12.26
C GLY A 51 -3.64 -19.02 11.26
N GLY A 52 -3.05 -18.06 10.55
CA GLY A 52 -3.73 -17.31 9.49
C GLY A 52 -3.79 -18.05 8.15
N ASN A 53 -4.54 -17.50 7.21
CA ASN A 53 -4.67 -18.03 5.86
C ASN A 53 -4.20 -17.02 4.82
N GLY A 54 -3.55 -17.51 3.77
CA GLY A 54 -3.12 -16.67 2.68
C GLY A 54 -2.69 -17.48 1.45
N ARG A 55 -2.41 -16.75 0.38
CA ARG A 55 -1.77 -17.27 -0.84
C ARG A 55 -0.86 -16.23 -1.46
N ILE A 56 0.02 -16.66 -2.33
CA ILE A 56 0.94 -15.78 -3.03
C ILE A 56 0.40 -15.45 -4.42
N LEU A 57 0.60 -14.21 -4.86
CA LEU A 57 0.28 -13.76 -6.21
C LEU A 57 1.45 -12.90 -6.74
N SER A 58 1.88 -13.15 -7.99
CA SER A 58 3.03 -12.47 -8.57
C SER A 58 2.68 -11.76 -9.88
N PHE A 59 2.96 -10.48 -9.96
CA PHE A 59 2.90 -9.67 -11.18
C PHE A 59 3.66 -8.34 -11.00
N ASP A 60 3.93 -7.63 -12.10
CA ASP A 60 4.46 -6.27 -12.06
C ASP A 60 3.29 -5.27 -12.03
N ILE A 61 3.17 -4.46 -10.99
CA ILE A 61 2.10 -3.46 -10.90
C ILE A 61 2.22 -2.33 -11.92
N SER A 62 3.40 -2.12 -12.51
CA SER A 62 3.59 -1.15 -13.59
C SER A 62 3.11 -1.66 -14.95
N ASP A 63 2.96 -2.98 -15.10
CA ASP A 63 2.42 -3.62 -16.31
C ASP A 63 0.90 -3.80 -16.20
N ARG A 64 0.16 -2.99 -16.95
CA ARG A 64 -1.31 -2.96 -16.93
C ARG A 64 -1.95 -4.27 -17.36
N ASP A 65 -1.42 -4.89 -18.40
CA ASP A 65 -1.98 -6.13 -18.94
C ASP A 65 -1.67 -7.33 -18.04
N ALA A 66 -0.47 -7.38 -17.47
CA ALA A 66 -0.11 -8.38 -16.46
C ALA A 66 -1.00 -8.25 -15.21
N CYS A 67 -1.22 -7.03 -14.71
CA CYS A 67 -2.14 -6.78 -13.60
C CYS A 67 -3.54 -7.29 -13.89
N ARG A 68 -4.12 -6.84 -15.01
CA ARG A 68 -5.48 -7.23 -15.41
C ARG A 68 -5.61 -8.74 -15.51
N THR A 69 -4.77 -9.38 -16.31
CA THR A 69 -4.85 -10.82 -16.58
C THR A 69 -4.71 -11.64 -15.30
N THR A 70 -3.76 -11.29 -14.44
CA THR A 70 -3.50 -12.03 -13.21
C THR A 70 -4.60 -11.84 -12.19
N LEU A 71 -5.08 -10.62 -12.00
CA LEU A 71 -6.12 -10.31 -11.02
C LEU A 71 -7.48 -10.87 -11.45
N GLU A 72 -7.87 -10.76 -12.73
CA GLU A 72 -9.10 -11.35 -13.25
C GLU A 72 -9.11 -12.86 -13.09
N LYS A 73 -7.99 -13.54 -13.40
CA LYS A 73 -7.86 -14.98 -13.19
C LYS A 73 -7.94 -15.39 -11.72
N ASP A 74 -7.29 -14.65 -10.83
CA ASP A 74 -7.36 -14.94 -9.39
C ASP A 74 -8.79 -14.73 -8.85
N ILE A 75 -9.49 -13.71 -9.30
CA ILE A 75 -10.89 -13.42 -8.94
C ILE A 75 -11.83 -14.49 -9.50
N GLU A 76 -11.60 -14.98 -10.71
CA GLU A 76 -12.38 -16.08 -11.30
C GLU A 76 -12.29 -17.36 -10.45
N VAL A 77 -11.10 -17.69 -9.96
CA VAL A 77 -10.86 -18.92 -9.19
C VAL A 77 -11.29 -18.80 -7.74
N HIS A 78 -11.04 -17.65 -7.10
CA HIS A 78 -11.15 -17.49 -5.66
C HIS A 78 -12.25 -16.53 -5.20
N GLY A 79 -12.92 -15.87 -6.14
CA GLY A 79 -13.89 -14.82 -5.87
C GLY A 79 -13.27 -13.44 -5.67
N ALA A 80 -14.13 -12.43 -5.65
CA ALA A 80 -13.71 -11.04 -5.53
C ALA A 80 -13.10 -10.74 -4.15
N TYR A 81 -12.13 -9.82 -4.13
CA TYR A 81 -11.56 -9.33 -2.89
C TYR A 81 -12.56 -8.46 -2.11
N TYR A 82 -12.57 -8.63 -0.80
CA TYR A 82 -13.22 -7.69 0.12
C TYR A 82 -12.39 -6.42 0.28
N GLY A 83 -11.07 -6.55 0.32
CA GLY A 83 -10.17 -5.44 0.53
C GLY A 83 -8.94 -5.44 -0.37
N ILE A 84 -8.39 -4.24 -0.60
CA ILE A 84 -7.16 -4.02 -1.36
C ILE A 84 -6.29 -3.04 -0.59
N VAL A 85 -5.01 -3.38 -0.41
CA VAL A 85 -3.98 -2.49 0.11
C VAL A 85 -2.94 -2.24 -0.98
N CYS A 86 -2.96 -1.04 -1.57
CA CYS A 86 -1.97 -0.59 -2.54
C CYS A 86 -0.74 -0.05 -1.81
N ASN A 87 0.17 -0.96 -1.43
CA ASN A 87 1.40 -0.63 -0.70
C ASN A 87 2.64 -0.65 -1.59
N ALA A 88 2.70 -1.49 -2.62
CA ALA A 88 3.88 -1.59 -3.48
C ALA A 88 4.29 -0.23 -4.06
N GLY A 89 5.58 0.02 -4.07
CA GLY A 89 6.15 1.25 -4.60
C GLY A 89 7.67 1.22 -4.58
N ILE A 90 8.26 2.14 -5.33
CA ILE A 90 9.72 2.33 -5.42
C ILE A 90 10.06 3.80 -5.21
N ALA A 91 11.28 4.07 -4.78
CA ALA A 91 11.89 5.38 -4.77
C ALA A 91 13.13 5.39 -5.67
N LYS A 92 13.35 6.51 -6.34
CA LYS A 92 14.54 6.82 -7.15
C LYS A 92 14.88 8.27 -6.84
N ASP A 93 15.67 8.43 -5.80
CA ASP A 93 16.01 9.74 -5.27
C ASP A 93 17.16 10.37 -6.06
N GLY A 94 17.07 11.67 -6.31
CA GLY A 94 18.07 12.44 -7.02
C GLY A 94 17.71 13.92 -7.08
N ALA A 95 18.72 14.79 -7.15
CA ALA A 95 18.48 16.20 -7.40
C ALA A 95 17.81 16.39 -8.75
N PHE A 96 16.79 17.24 -8.83
CA PHE A 96 15.95 17.37 -10.04
C PHE A 96 16.75 17.57 -11.34
N PRO A 97 17.83 18.39 -11.40
CA PRO A 97 18.61 18.53 -12.64
C PRO A 97 19.39 17.28 -13.06
N ALA A 98 19.59 16.33 -12.15
CA ALA A 98 20.31 15.07 -12.36
C ALA A 98 19.37 13.84 -12.40
N LEU A 99 18.07 14.05 -12.29
CA LEU A 99 17.08 12.99 -12.32
C LEU A 99 16.81 12.57 -13.77
N ASP A 100 17.17 11.35 -14.14
CA ASP A 100 16.91 10.82 -15.45
C ASP A 100 15.41 10.61 -15.72
N GLY A 101 15.00 10.78 -17.00
CA GLY A 101 13.61 10.53 -17.41
C GLY A 101 13.16 9.10 -17.12
N SER A 102 14.06 8.11 -17.23
CA SER A 102 13.77 6.72 -16.90
C SER A 102 13.49 6.49 -15.41
N ASP A 103 14.17 7.22 -14.52
CA ASP A 103 13.91 7.17 -13.08
C ASP A 103 12.60 7.87 -12.73
N TRP A 104 12.29 8.99 -13.40
CA TRP A 104 10.99 9.62 -13.31
C TRP A 104 9.88 8.66 -13.72
N ASP A 105 9.96 8.10 -14.95
CA ASP A 105 8.94 7.22 -15.52
C ASP A 105 8.74 5.96 -14.65
N SER A 106 9.81 5.33 -14.21
CA SER A 106 9.73 4.13 -13.38
C SER A 106 9.00 4.38 -12.05
N VAL A 107 9.22 5.53 -11.42
CA VAL A 107 8.53 5.90 -10.16
C VAL A 107 7.07 6.21 -10.42
N ILE A 108 6.75 6.97 -11.48
CA ILE A 108 5.36 7.29 -11.82
C ILE A 108 4.60 6.01 -12.20
N HIS A 109 5.14 5.18 -13.09
CA HIS A 109 4.46 3.96 -13.55
C HIS A 109 4.26 2.94 -12.42
N THR A 110 5.24 2.79 -11.53
CA THR A 110 5.08 1.87 -10.41
C THR A 110 4.14 2.42 -9.34
N ASN A 111 4.36 3.66 -8.90
CA ASN A 111 3.64 4.17 -7.74
C ASN A 111 2.24 4.70 -8.08
N LEU A 112 2.10 5.42 -9.21
CA LEU A 112 0.83 6.08 -9.55
C LEU A 112 0.00 5.25 -10.53
N ASP A 113 0.57 4.80 -11.66
CA ASP A 113 -0.17 3.95 -12.59
C ASP A 113 -0.49 2.59 -11.95
N GLY A 114 0.39 2.07 -11.07
CA GLY A 114 0.14 0.86 -10.29
C GLY A 114 -1.13 0.93 -9.44
N PHE A 115 -1.50 2.10 -8.92
CA PHE A 115 -2.80 2.30 -8.27
C PHE A 115 -3.96 1.96 -9.21
N TYR A 116 -3.96 2.53 -10.41
CA TYR A 116 -4.99 2.25 -11.41
C TYR A 116 -4.97 0.79 -11.85
N ASN A 117 -3.78 0.28 -12.18
CA ASN A 117 -3.61 -1.06 -12.73
C ASN A 117 -4.11 -2.17 -11.79
N VAL A 118 -3.93 -1.98 -10.47
CA VAL A 118 -4.36 -2.94 -9.45
C VAL A 118 -5.84 -2.78 -9.10
N ILE A 119 -6.32 -1.55 -8.92
CA ILE A 119 -7.69 -1.33 -8.43
C ILE A 119 -8.72 -1.52 -9.54
N HIS A 120 -8.44 -1.05 -10.76
CA HIS A 120 -9.41 -1.04 -11.85
C HIS A 120 -10.04 -2.43 -12.14
N PRO A 121 -9.28 -3.53 -12.32
CA PRO A 121 -9.86 -4.85 -12.57
C PRO A 121 -10.63 -5.41 -11.37
N CYS A 122 -10.38 -4.90 -10.16
CA CYS A 122 -10.97 -5.42 -8.93
C CYS A 122 -12.27 -4.70 -8.52
N VAL A 123 -12.47 -3.44 -8.92
CA VAL A 123 -13.59 -2.61 -8.42
C VAL A 123 -14.96 -3.18 -8.81
N MET A 124 -15.17 -3.58 -10.05
CA MET A 124 -16.47 -4.11 -10.47
C MET A 124 -16.81 -5.43 -9.77
N PRO A 125 -15.89 -6.41 -9.64
CA PRO A 125 -16.09 -7.59 -8.81
C PRO A 125 -16.41 -7.25 -7.34
N MET A 126 -15.70 -6.29 -6.72
CA MET A 126 -16.00 -5.83 -5.36
C MET A 126 -17.41 -5.26 -5.23
N ILE A 127 -17.84 -4.44 -6.18
CA ILE A 127 -19.22 -3.91 -6.22
C ILE A 127 -20.23 -5.04 -6.33
N GLY A 128 -19.92 -6.06 -7.15
CA GLY A 128 -20.75 -7.23 -7.39
C GLY A 128 -21.02 -8.06 -6.14
N LEU A 129 -20.11 -8.08 -5.16
CA LEU A 129 -20.31 -8.76 -3.88
C LEU A 129 -21.46 -8.18 -3.05
N ARG A 130 -21.81 -6.91 -3.20
CA ARG A 130 -22.84 -6.18 -2.43
C ARG A 130 -22.65 -6.23 -0.90
N GLN A 131 -21.43 -6.50 -0.44
CA GLN A 131 -21.08 -6.63 0.98
C GLN A 131 -20.28 -5.40 1.49
N GLY A 132 -20.13 -4.39 0.64
CA GLY A 132 -19.17 -3.32 0.85
C GLY A 132 -17.74 -3.77 0.57
N GLY A 133 -16.77 -2.98 1.02
CA GLY A 133 -15.35 -3.30 0.82
C GLY A 133 -14.45 -2.23 1.42
N ARG A 134 -13.14 -2.44 1.32
CA ARG A 134 -12.11 -1.54 1.84
C ARG A 134 -10.97 -1.38 0.84
N ILE A 135 -10.62 -0.16 0.52
CA ILE A 135 -9.43 0.15 -0.28
C ILE A 135 -8.53 1.07 0.56
N ILE A 136 -7.30 0.65 0.76
CA ILE A 136 -6.27 1.40 1.48
C ILE A 136 -5.13 1.66 0.51
N THR A 137 -4.72 2.91 0.38
CA THR A 137 -3.57 3.30 -0.41
C THR A 137 -2.45 3.80 0.48
N LEU A 138 -1.20 3.56 0.11
CA LEU A 138 -0.04 4.06 0.83
C LEU A 138 0.56 5.25 0.07
N SER A 139 0.40 6.46 0.66
CA SER A 139 1.15 7.64 0.27
C SER A 139 2.45 7.73 1.09
N SER A 140 2.85 8.91 1.49
CA SER A 140 4.03 9.23 2.30
C SER A 140 3.91 10.66 2.81
N VAL A 141 4.65 11.01 3.85
CA VAL A 141 4.91 12.41 4.19
C VAL A 141 5.46 13.20 2.98
N SER A 142 6.27 12.55 2.12
CA SER A 142 6.76 13.16 0.88
C SER A 142 5.64 13.54 -0.10
N GLY A 143 4.51 12.84 -0.08
CA GLY A 143 3.31 13.19 -0.86
C GLY A 143 2.50 14.33 -0.25
N LEU A 144 2.68 14.62 1.03
CA LEU A 144 1.98 15.70 1.74
C LEU A 144 2.75 17.02 1.66
N MET A 145 4.06 17.01 1.94
CA MET A 145 4.87 18.21 2.07
C MET A 145 5.91 18.41 0.95
N GLY A 146 6.13 17.38 0.12
CA GLY A 146 7.30 17.34 -0.75
C GLY A 146 8.56 16.97 0.04
N ASN A 147 9.57 16.46 -0.66
CA ASN A 147 10.87 16.21 -0.05
C ASN A 147 11.97 16.47 -1.07
N ARG A 148 13.08 17.09 -0.60
CA ARG A 148 14.26 17.37 -1.44
C ARG A 148 14.81 16.07 -2.03
N GLY A 149 15.08 16.07 -3.34
CA GLY A 149 15.57 14.89 -4.05
C GLY A 149 14.52 13.85 -4.41
N GLN A 150 13.24 14.11 -4.12
CA GLN A 150 12.13 13.17 -4.34
C GLN A 150 11.00 13.77 -5.18
N VAL A 151 11.31 14.56 -6.20
CA VAL A 151 10.26 15.25 -7.00
C VAL A 151 9.33 14.24 -7.68
N ASN A 152 9.87 13.17 -8.28
CA ASN A 152 9.11 12.06 -8.87
C ASN A 152 8.26 11.31 -7.83
N TYR A 153 8.86 10.93 -6.72
CA TYR A 153 8.20 10.19 -5.64
C TYR A 153 7.10 11.04 -4.98
N SER A 154 7.42 12.31 -4.68
CA SER A 154 6.44 13.24 -4.10
C SER A 154 5.26 13.48 -5.04
N ALA A 155 5.50 13.65 -6.34
CA ALA A 155 4.46 13.79 -7.34
C ALA A 155 3.54 12.56 -7.40
N ALA A 156 4.13 11.35 -7.45
CA ALA A 156 3.36 10.10 -7.48
C ALA A 156 2.54 9.93 -6.19
N LYS A 157 3.14 10.16 -5.02
CA LYS A 157 2.47 9.98 -3.73
C LYS A 157 1.41 11.06 -3.44
N ALA A 158 1.59 12.28 -3.95
CA ALA A 158 0.54 13.30 -3.95
C ALA A 158 -0.61 12.94 -4.91
N GLY A 159 -0.29 12.39 -6.10
CA GLY A 159 -1.29 11.88 -7.05
C GLY A 159 -2.18 10.80 -6.45
N ILE A 160 -1.61 9.86 -5.69
CA ILE A 160 -2.37 8.83 -4.95
C ILE A 160 -3.38 9.45 -3.98
N ILE A 161 -3.02 10.53 -3.28
CA ILE A 161 -3.92 11.23 -2.37
C ILE A 161 -5.15 11.78 -3.14
N GLY A 162 -4.91 12.42 -4.28
CA GLY A 162 -5.98 12.93 -5.14
C GLY A 162 -6.88 11.81 -5.66
N ALA A 163 -6.27 10.74 -6.19
CA ALA A 163 -6.98 9.58 -6.71
C ALA A 163 -7.82 8.86 -5.63
N THR A 164 -7.26 8.69 -4.43
CA THR A 164 -7.97 8.13 -3.26
C THR A 164 -9.22 8.92 -2.93
N LYS A 165 -9.09 10.26 -2.85
CA LYS A 165 -10.20 11.15 -2.51
C LYS A 165 -11.32 11.13 -3.55
N ALA A 166 -10.98 11.05 -4.83
CA ALA A 166 -11.95 10.97 -5.92
C ALA A 166 -12.68 9.62 -5.90
N LEU A 167 -11.93 8.50 -5.85
CA LEU A 167 -12.49 7.16 -5.85
C LEU A 167 -13.40 6.90 -4.63
N ALA A 168 -13.07 7.49 -3.48
CA ALA A 168 -13.91 7.39 -2.29
C ALA A 168 -15.33 7.91 -2.50
N ILE A 169 -15.49 9.00 -3.25
CA ILE A 169 -16.81 9.58 -3.56
C ILE A 169 -17.61 8.65 -4.47
N GLU A 170 -16.94 8.08 -5.49
CA GLU A 170 -17.57 7.21 -6.47
C GLU A 170 -18.09 5.91 -5.83
N LEU A 171 -17.33 5.35 -4.89
CA LEU A 171 -17.61 4.04 -4.29
C LEU A 171 -18.44 4.10 -2.99
N ALA A 172 -18.65 5.27 -2.40
CA ALA A 172 -19.34 5.44 -1.12
C ALA A 172 -20.75 4.80 -1.11
N LYS A 173 -21.54 5.00 -2.18
CA LYS A 173 -22.88 4.40 -2.31
C LYS A 173 -22.86 2.87 -2.35
N ARG A 174 -21.71 2.26 -2.64
CA ARG A 174 -21.49 0.81 -2.64
C ARG A 174 -20.97 0.28 -1.29
N LYS A 175 -20.89 1.14 -0.28
CA LYS A 175 -20.31 0.84 1.04
C LYS A 175 -18.84 0.39 0.96
N ILE A 176 -18.14 0.80 -0.08
CA ILE A 176 -16.69 0.61 -0.23
C ILE A 176 -16.02 1.90 0.24
N THR A 177 -15.25 1.80 1.32
CA THR A 177 -14.46 2.93 1.81
C THR A 177 -13.09 2.96 1.14
N VAL A 178 -12.59 4.16 0.86
CA VAL A 178 -11.26 4.37 0.27
C VAL A 178 -10.51 5.40 1.12
N ASN A 179 -9.40 4.97 1.72
CA ASN A 179 -8.58 5.81 2.59
C ASN A 179 -7.10 5.71 2.21
N CYS A 180 -6.35 6.73 2.54
CA CYS A 180 -4.92 6.80 2.34
C CYS A 180 -4.20 6.84 3.69
N ILE A 181 -3.17 6.01 3.85
CA ILE A 181 -2.22 6.12 4.94
C ILE A 181 -0.99 6.85 4.40
N ALA A 182 -0.49 7.84 5.14
CA ALA A 182 0.71 8.60 4.81
C ALA A 182 1.78 8.39 5.89
N PRO A 183 2.61 7.33 5.76
CA PRO A 183 3.68 7.07 6.72
C PRO A 183 4.75 8.16 6.66
N GLY A 184 5.39 8.40 7.81
CA GLY A 184 6.66 9.12 7.92
C GLY A 184 7.86 8.20 7.68
N LEU A 185 8.90 8.42 8.47
CA LEU A 185 10.10 7.59 8.46
C LEU A 185 9.82 6.30 9.25
N ILE A 186 9.68 5.18 8.55
CA ILE A 186 9.38 3.85 9.12
C ILE A 186 10.61 2.95 8.97
N ASP A 187 11.03 2.32 10.05
CA ASP A 187 12.17 1.40 10.07
C ASP A 187 11.89 0.16 9.22
N THR A 188 12.50 0.12 8.04
CA THR A 188 12.36 -0.96 7.06
C THR A 188 13.61 -1.03 6.19
N ASP A 189 13.84 -2.17 5.54
CA ASP A 189 14.96 -2.37 4.60
C ASP A 189 14.96 -1.40 3.39
N MET A 190 13.89 -0.64 3.20
CA MET A 190 13.82 0.36 2.13
C MET A 190 14.61 1.62 2.47
N ILE A 191 14.90 1.86 3.76
CA ILE A 191 15.62 3.04 4.22
C ILE A 191 17.11 2.80 4.06
N GLN A 192 17.69 3.35 3.01
CA GLN A 192 19.14 3.47 2.81
C GLN A 192 19.51 4.95 2.88
N ILE A 193 19.54 5.50 4.08
CA ILE A 193 19.85 6.92 4.32
C ILE A 193 21.21 7.00 5.01
N GLU A 194 22.07 7.90 4.56
CA GLU A 194 23.32 8.21 5.24
C GLU A 194 23.05 8.72 6.67
N GLU A 195 23.96 8.41 7.60
CA GLU A 195 23.79 8.70 9.02
C GLU A 195 23.46 10.17 9.32
N ILE A 196 24.07 11.10 8.58
CA ILE A 196 23.85 12.55 8.73
C ILE A 196 22.40 12.90 8.32
N ALA A 197 21.94 12.41 7.17
CA ALA A 197 20.59 12.68 6.69
C ALA A 197 19.54 12.01 7.58
N LEU A 198 19.84 10.83 8.13
CA LEU A 198 18.98 10.16 9.12
C LEU A 198 18.83 11.02 10.39
N LYS A 199 19.93 11.58 10.90
CA LYS A 199 19.92 12.46 12.08
C LYS A 199 19.08 13.72 11.84
N GLU A 200 19.20 14.31 10.65
CA GLU A 200 18.39 15.48 10.27
C GLU A 200 16.90 15.12 10.19
N ALA A 201 16.55 14.01 9.53
CA ALA A 201 15.18 13.51 9.47
C ALA A 201 14.60 13.23 10.86
N MET A 202 15.39 12.61 11.75
CA MET A 202 15.01 12.35 13.15
C MET A 202 14.76 13.65 13.93
N ASN A 203 15.47 14.74 13.63
CA ASN A 203 15.24 16.02 14.28
C ASN A 203 13.88 16.63 13.94
N MET A 204 13.35 16.33 12.76
CA MET A 204 12.02 16.79 12.33
C MET A 204 10.87 15.98 12.97
N ILE A 205 11.17 14.81 13.57
CA ILE A 205 10.14 13.97 14.19
C ILE A 205 10.01 14.36 15.68
N PRO A 206 8.87 14.90 16.15
CA PRO A 206 8.66 15.23 17.56
C PRO A 206 8.84 14.04 18.50
N MET A 207 8.40 12.84 18.11
CA MET A 207 8.57 11.61 18.91
C MET A 207 10.01 11.10 18.97
N LYS A 208 10.97 11.71 18.22
CA LYS A 208 12.40 11.40 18.23
C LYS A 208 12.75 9.93 18.00
N ARG A 209 11.95 9.23 17.23
CA ARG A 209 12.20 7.85 16.79
C ARG A 209 11.58 7.61 15.43
N MET A 210 12.08 6.60 14.72
CA MET A 210 11.40 6.04 13.55
C MET A 210 10.12 5.31 14.01
N GLY A 211 9.13 5.28 13.15
CA GLY A 211 7.98 4.40 13.31
C GLY A 211 8.36 2.95 12.97
N GLN A 212 7.56 2.01 13.44
CA GLN A 212 7.69 0.60 13.11
C GLN A 212 6.62 0.19 12.08
N ALA A 213 6.94 -0.81 11.26
CA ALA A 213 5.99 -1.32 10.24
C ALA A 213 4.65 -1.77 10.87
N ASP A 214 4.71 -2.33 12.08
CA ASP A 214 3.53 -2.78 12.82
C ASP A 214 2.62 -1.61 13.25
N GLU A 215 3.16 -0.41 13.48
CA GLU A 215 2.35 0.77 13.77
C GLU A 215 1.51 1.17 12.55
N VAL A 216 2.06 1.04 11.34
CA VAL A 216 1.31 1.23 10.09
C VAL A 216 0.28 0.12 9.88
N ALA A 217 0.65 -1.12 10.17
CA ALA A 217 -0.23 -2.27 10.08
C ALA A 217 -1.44 -2.16 11.02
N GLY A 218 -1.26 -1.63 12.23
CA GLY A 218 -2.35 -1.37 13.17
C GLY A 218 -3.40 -0.41 12.61
N LEU A 219 -2.99 0.67 11.93
CA LEU A 219 -3.94 1.56 11.26
C LEU A 219 -4.61 0.89 10.05
N ALA A 220 -3.87 0.12 9.27
CA ALA A 220 -4.44 -0.63 8.15
C ALA A 220 -5.48 -1.65 8.63
N SER A 221 -5.22 -2.34 9.74
CA SER A 221 -6.17 -3.24 10.42
C SER A 221 -7.46 -2.52 10.81
N TYR A 222 -7.34 -1.38 11.51
CA TYR A 222 -8.51 -0.55 11.85
C TYR A 222 -9.31 -0.17 10.60
N LEU A 223 -8.67 0.37 9.56
CA LEU A 223 -9.35 0.81 8.34
C LEU A 223 -9.97 -0.35 7.53
N MET A 224 -9.43 -1.56 7.67
CA MET A 224 -9.96 -2.77 7.03
C MET A 224 -11.16 -3.34 7.78
N SER A 225 -11.32 -3.03 9.06
CA SER A 225 -12.36 -3.55 9.94
C SER A 225 -13.76 -2.98 9.63
N ASP A 226 -14.79 -3.63 10.21
CA ASP A 226 -16.16 -3.18 10.08
C ASP A 226 -16.45 -1.88 10.87
N ILE A 227 -15.73 -1.64 11.97
CA ILE A 227 -15.90 -0.42 12.78
C ILE A 227 -15.45 0.84 12.06
N ALA A 228 -14.58 0.73 11.05
CA ALA A 228 -14.17 1.84 10.20
C ALA A 228 -15.16 2.12 9.03
N GLY A 229 -16.34 1.48 9.03
CA GLY A 229 -17.30 1.56 7.92
C GLY A 229 -17.82 2.95 7.57
N TYR A 230 -17.61 3.96 8.43
CA TYR A 230 -17.96 5.37 8.17
C TYR A 230 -16.71 6.25 7.93
N VAL A 231 -15.52 5.67 7.95
CA VAL A 231 -14.25 6.36 7.65
C VAL A 231 -13.93 6.17 6.17
N THR A 232 -14.06 7.22 5.39
CA THR A 232 -13.73 7.20 3.95
C THR A 232 -13.21 8.57 3.50
N ARG A 233 -12.45 8.61 2.40
CA ARG A 233 -11.87 9.83 1.83
C ARG A 233 -10.82 10.50 2.73
N GLN A 234 -10.31 9.78 3.72
CA GLN A 234 -9.33 10.32 4.66
C GLN A 234 -7.89 10.09 4.19
N VAL A 235 -7.02 11.01 4.57
CA VAL A 235 -5.57 10.84 4.51
C VAL A 235 -5.06 10.91 5.93
N ILE A 236 -4.57 9.77 6.44
CA ILE A 236 -4.18 9.64 7.84
C ILE A 236 -2.68 9.44 7.93
N SER A 237 -2.02 10.37 8.61
CA SER A 237 -0.58 10.32 8.82
C SER A 237 -0.21 9.42 9.98
N ILE A 238 0.87 8.64 9.80
CA ILE A 238 1.59 7.92 10.85
C ILE A 238 3.05 8.35 10.74
N ASN A 239 3.44 9.40 11.47
CA ASN A 239 4.72 10.07 11.25
C ASN A 239 5.38 10.62 12.53
N GLY A 240 4.90 10.23 13.70
CA GLY A 240 5.45 10.69 14.97
C GLY A 240 5.32 12.20 15.22
N GLY A 241 4.34 12.85 14.56
CA GLY A 241 4.06 14.28 14.68
C GLY A 241 4.90 15.16 13.73
N MET A 242 5.51 14.58 12.68
CA MET A 242 6.33 15.32 11.70
C MET A 242 5.50 16.37 10.92
N LEU A 243 4.21 16.13 10.75
CA LEU A 243 3.23 17.00 10.11
C LEU A 243 1.94 17.02 10.92
#